data_4a1df1f1d4fefac86d39996c14d8f647
#
_entry.id   4a1df1f1d4fefac86d39996c14d8f647
#
_cell.length_a   1.000
_cell.length_b   1.000
_cell.length_c   1.000
_cell.angle_alpha   90.00
_cell.angle_beta   90.00
_cell.angle_gamma   90.00
#
_symmetry.space_group_name_H-M   'P 1'
#
loop_
_entity.id
_entity.type
_entity.pdbx_description
1 polymer ?
#
loop_
_entity_poly.entity_id
_entity_poly.type
_entity_poly.pdbx_seq_one_letter_code
_entity_poly.pdbx_strand_id
1 'polypeptide(L)'
;MDHVVVAGAGISGLAACLVLSHVAARMTLVERLERPSEVGAALALQANGMVVLDRLGLLRTVQAAGVRIERMNIRNVSSRTLLTATVPDFGAGLDHAVAVRRTDLHTILLAAVAGRHCVRTRFGCTVVGADPTGTVTIRCSSGGQETLSADLVVGADGVSSAIRETGGFNSRVSAGHSYARTVVQSDVTPWLEEYWTRLGSFGHAPLGHGLAYFWVAAQAPPAADAVARRDLPALIDVWNRTLPAAAGLLTKVSSFDDLLINTVRRVDCRHWFSGRLVLIGDAAHAMAPNLGQGANGALVDAVVLAEQLVSGVTAEEAVQRYDRIRRPAVRRVQDVAGVLQSLCALGSPLAHVRDAALAVSTLVPQLGQNASRRALLPDVRAVRSAMVFDHTSC
;
A
#
# COMPACT_ATOMS: atom_id res chain seq x y z
N MET A 1 -7.12 -16.20 -21.77
CA MET A 1 -8.27 -16.31 -20.84
C MET A 1 -9.42 -15.50 -21.40
N ASP A 2 -10.64 -16.05 -21.36
CA ASP A 2 -11.77 -15.36 -21.96
C ASP A 2 -12.37 -14.32 -21.03
N HIS A 3 -12.47 -14.60 -19.73
CA HIS A 3 -13.05 -13.68 -18.77
C HIS A 3 -12.32 -13.66 -17.41
N VAL A 4 -11.91 -12.48 -16.97
CA VAL A 4 -11.34 -12.24 -15.64
C VAL A 4 -12.25 -11.29 -14.86
N VAL A 5 -12.58 -11.64 -13.61
CA VAL A 5 -13.29 -10.75 -12.68
C VAL A 5 -12.29 -10.22 -11.65
N VAL A 6 -12.23 -8.89 -11.47
CA VAL A 6 -11.41 -8.24 -10.47
C VAL A 6 -12.32 -7.58 -9.43
N ALA A 7 -12.19 -7.98 -8.17
CA ALA A 7 -12.94 -7.43 -7.06
C ALA A 7 -12.16 -6.29 -6.39
N GLY A 8 -12.72 -5.07 -6.41
CA GLY A 8 -12.15 -3.86 -5.84
C GLY A 8 -11.36 -3.01 -6.83
N ALA A 9 -11.73 -1.72 -6.96
CA ALA A 9 -11.04 -0.73 -7.78
C ALA A 9 -10.04 0.11 -6.96
N GLY A 10 -9.40 -0.48 -5.95
CA GLY A 10 -8.24 0.11 -5.29
C GLY A 10 -6.99 0.04 -6.17
N ILE A 11 -5.84 0.53 -5.67
CA ILE A 11 -4.56 0.51 -6.39
C ILE A 11 -4.23 -0.90 -6.91
N SER A 12 -4.43 -1.94 -6.09
CA SER A 12 -4.19 -3.34 -6.46
C SER A 12 -5.04 -3.79 -7.64
N GLY A 13 -6.36 -3.54 -7.57
CA GLY A 13 -7.30 -3.97 -8.61
C GLY A 13 -7.12 -3.20 -9.91
N LEU A 14 -6.87 -1.90 -9.84
CA LEU A 14 -6.57 -1.10 -11.03
C LEU A 14 -5.27 -1.55 -11.71
N ALA A 15 -4.22 -1.82 -10.92
CA ALA A 15 -2.98 -2.38 -11.44
C ALA A 15 -3.20 -3.76 -12.08
N ALA A 16 -4.00 -4.63 -11.43
CA ALA A 16 -4.37 -5.91 -12.00
C ALA A 16 -5.10 -5.77 -13.34
N CYS A 17 -6.07 -4.84 -13.44
CA CYS A 17 -6.76 -4.57 -14.70
C CYS A 17 -5.79 -4.12 -15.80
N LEU A 18 -4.88 -3.19 -15.49
CA LEU A 18 -3.92 -2.69 -16.46
C LEU A 18 -2.94 -3.77 -16.95
N VAL A 19 -2.44 -4.61 -16.06
CA VAL A 19 -1.46 -5.64 -16.44
C VAL A 19 -2.15 -6.85 -17.07
N LEU A 20 -3.27 -7.32 -16.49
CA LEU A 20 -4.01 -8.48 -17.02
C LEU A 20 -4.72 -8.20 -18.35
N SER A 21 -4.95 -6.93 -18.72
CA SER A 21 -5.48 -6.59 -20.05
C SER A 21 -4.55 -7.04 -21.19
N HIS A 22 -3.29 -7.34 -20.91
CA HIS A 22 -2.37 -7.93 -21.90
C HIS A 22 -2.62 -9.42 -22.15
N VAL A 23 -3.39 -10.12 -21.29
CA VAL A 23 -3.58 -11.59 -21.35
C VAL A 23 -5.05 -12.03 -21.31
N ALA A 24 -5.98 -11.14 -20.96
CA ALA A 24 -7.40 -11.42 -20.86
C ALA A 24 -8.17 -10.78 -22.03
N ALA A 25 -9.07 -11.56 -22.65
CA ALA A 25 -9.92 -11.06 -23.72
C ALA A 25 -11.02 -10.11 -23.20
N ARG A 26 -11.51 -10.35 -21.98
CA ARG A 26 -12.54 -9.56 -21.31
C ARG A 26 -12.29 -9.51 -19.81
N MET A 27 -12.54 -8.35 -19.21
CA MET A 27 -12.42 -8.16 -17.77
C MET A 27 -13.64 -7.43 -17.18
N THR A 28 -14.06 -7.83 -15.98
CA THR A 28 -15.07 -7.12 -15.21
C THR A 28 -14.46 -6.65 -13.90
N LEU A 29 -14.32 -5.32 -13.75
CA LEU A 29 -13.88 -4.69 -12.51
C LEU A 29 -15.11 -4.32 -11.68
N VAL A 30 -15.20 -4.83 -10.44
CA VAL A 30 -16.34 -4.58 -9.54
C VAL A 30 -15.88 -3.70 -8.38
N GLU A 31 -16.55 -2.57 -8.16
CA GLU A 31 -16.24 -1.63 -7.07
C GLU A 31 -17.52 -1.25 -6.31
N ARG A 32 -17.45 -1.35 -4.98
CA ARG A 32 -18.58 -1.09 -4.09
C ARG A 32 -18.99 0.40 -4.03
N LEU A 33 -18.04 1.30 -4.17
CA LEU A 33 -18.31 2.73 -4.19
C LEU A 33 -18.89 3.14 -5.55
N GLU A 34 -19.84 4.05 -5.53
CA GLU A 34 -20.42 4.64 -6.76
C GLU A 34 -19.45 5.62 -7.44
N ARG A 35 -18.54 6.20 -6.66
CA ARG A 35 -17.51 7.14 -7.11
C ARG A 35 -16.20 6.89 -6.36
N PRO A 36 -15.06 7.24 -6.94
CA PRO A 36 -13.78 7.18 -6.26
C PRO A 36 -13.81 7.96 -4.94
N SER A 37 -13.15 7.43 -3.90
CA SER A 37 -13.03 8.12 -2.62
C SER A 37 -12.10 9.33 -2.74
N GLU A 38 -12.57 10.49 -2.30
CA GLU A 38 -11.77 11.72 -2.19
C GLU A 38 -10.90 11.73 -0.91
N VAL A 39 -11.19 10.84 0.03
CA VAL A 39 -10.45 10.73 1.28
C VAL A 39 -9.21 9.88 1.06
N GLY A 40 -8.05 10.46 1.27
CA GLY A 40 -6.80 9.75 1.06
C GLY A 40 -5.64 10.32 1.86
N ALA A 41 -4.86 9.41 2.42
CA ALA A 41 -3.50 9.69 2.88
C ALA A 41 -2.56 9.79 1.68
N ALA A 42 -1.30 10.13 1.92
CA ALA A 42 -0.26 9.97 0.93
C ALA A 42 0.40 8.58 1.06
N LEU A 43 1.15 8.24 0.05
CA LEU A 43 2.00 7.05 0.01
C LEU A 43 3.34 7.40 -0.66
N ALA A 44 4.36 6.60 -0.35
CA ALA A 44 5.66 6.68 -0.99
C ALA A 44 5.80 5.52 -1.99
N LEU A 45 5.89 5.87 -3.26
CA LEU A 45 6.24 4.92 -4.32
C LEU A 45 7.74 4.73 -4.32
N GLN A 46 8.16 3.48 -4.19
CA GLN A 46 9.56 3.06 -4.21
C GLN A 46 9.91 2.42 -5.56
N ALA A 47 11.18 2.07 -5.77
CA ALA A 47 11.68 1.59 -7.04
C ALA A 47 10.87 0.41 -7.61
N ASN A 48 10.42 -0.54 -6.77
CA ASN A 48 9.63 -1.69 -7.18
C ASN A 48 8.21 -1.32 -7.65
N GLY A 49 7.57 -0.34 -7.06
CA GLY A 49 6.29 0.20 -7.56
C GLY A 49 6.47 1.08 -8.78
N MET A 50 7.50 1.93 -8.77
CA MET A 50 7.79 2.85 -9.87
C MET A 50 8.14 2.11 -11.18
N VAL A 51 8.88 1.01 -11.13
CA VAL A 51 9.19 0.22 -12.32
C VAL A 51 7.94 -0.41 -12.95
N VAL A 52 6.91 -0.75 -12.16
CA VAL A 52 5.62 -1.19 -12.69
C VAL A 52 4.93 -0.05 -13.43
N LEU A 53 4.88 1.14 -12.82
CA LEU A 53 4.30 2.32 -13.45
C LEU A 53 5.04 2.75 -14.72
N ASP A 54 6.37 2.55 -14.77
CA ASP A 54 7.18 2.79 -15.96
C ASP A 54 6.80 1.83 -17.10
N ARG A 55 6.69 0.53 -16.81
CA ARG A 55 6.26 -0.48 -17.80
C ARG A 55 4.82 -0.23 -18.29
N LEU A 56 3.98 0.40 -17.49
CA LEU A 56 2.62 0.81 -17.86
C LEU A 56 2.58 2.18 -18.58
N GLY A 57 3.72 2.89 -18.74
CA GLY A 57 3.79 4.22 -19.33
C GLY A 57 3.24 5.34 -18.45
N LEU A 58 3.04 5.08 -17.15
CA LEU A 58 2.40 6.02 -16.21
C LEU A 58 3.40 6.73 -15.28
N LEU A 59 4.68 6.31 -15.26
CA LEU A 59 5.66 6.82 -14.30
C LEU A 59 5.81 8.34 -14.36
N ARG A 60 5.94 8.92 -15.56
CA ARG A 60 6.10 10.39 -15.73
C ARG A 60 4.88 11.15 -15.19
N THR A 61 3.68 10.68 -15.45
CA THR A 61 2.44 11.30 -14.95
C THR A 61 2.38 11.27 -13.42
N VAL A 62 2.77 10.15 -12.83
CA VAL A 62 2.80 9.99 -11.36
C VAL A 62 3.91 10.85 -10.73
N GLN A 63 5.09 10.93 -11.36
CA GLN A 63 6.18 11.82 -10.89
C GLN A 63 5.78 13.30 -10.95
N ALA A 64 5.03 13.71 -11.98
CA ALA A 64 4.51 15.08 -12.10
C ALA A 64 3.44 15.41 -11.04
N ALA A 65 2.70 14.42 -10.56
CA ALA A 65 1.69 14.56 -9.51
C ALA A 65 2.25 14.44 -8.08
N GLY A 66 3.51 14.04 -7.93
CA GLY A 66 4.15 13.79 -6.64
C GLY A 66 5.43 14.59 -6.41
N VAL A 67 6.08 14.31 -5.29
CA VAL A 67 7.36 14.92 -4.91
C VAL A 67 8.44 13.85 -4.82
N ARG A 68 9.60 14.14 -5.42
CA ARG A 68 10.80 13.31 -5.32
C ARG A 68 11.32 13.29 -3.88
N ILE A 69 11.52 12.12 -3.33
CA ILE A 69 12.08 11.86 -1.99
C ILE A 69 13.38 11.06 -2.15
N GLU A 70 14.49 11.66 -1.77
CA GLU A 70 15.81 11.01 -1.88
C GLU A 70 16.26 10.35 -0.58
N ARG A 71 15.68 10.79 0.55
CA ARG A 71 16.01 10.23 1.85
C ARG A 71 14.86 10.30 2.84
N MET A 72 14.98 9.48 3.87
CA MET A 72 14.15 9.46 5.05
C MET A 72 15.02 9.58 6.28
N ASN A 73 14.60 10.40 7.25
CA ASN A 73 15.23 10.51 8.55
C ASN A 73 14.32 9.92 9.63
N ILE A 74 14.91 9.14 10.53
CA ILE A 74 14.26 8.73 11.79
C ILE A 74 14.90 9.56 12.91
N ARG A 75 14.05 10.18 13.73
CA ARG A 75 14.45 11.04 14.84
C ARG A 75 13.85 10.58 16.16
N ASN A 76 14.46 10.97 17.26
CA ASN A 76 13.85 10.83 18.59
C ASN A 76 13.05 12.07 19.00
N VAL A 77 12.45 12.03 20.19
CA VAL A 77 11.65 13.12 20.76
C VAL A 77 12.41 14.45 20.92
N SER A 78 13.73 14.42 21.05
CA SER A 78 14.61 15.59 21.10
C SER A 78 15.06 16.06 19.72
N SER A 79 14.42 15.58 18.65
CA SER A 79 14.74 15.88 17.24
C SER A 79 16.15 15.45 16.80
N ARG A 80 16.86 14.65 17.61
CA ARG A 80 18.16 14.08 17.23
C ARG A 80 17.92 13.02 16.16
N THR A 81 18.66 13.10 15.06
CA THR A 81 18.63 12.07 14.01
C THR A 81 19.23 10.78 14.53
N LEU A 82 18.47 9.69 14.46
CA LEU A 82 18.86 8.33 14.82
C LEU A 82 19.31 7.54 13.61
N LEU A 83 18.66 7.77 12.46
CA LEU A 83 18.97 7.10 11.21
C LEU A 83 18.65 8.02 10.04
N THR A 84 19.54 8.05 9.06
CA THR A 84 19.27 8.59 7.72
C THR A 84 19.35 7.45 6.71
N ALA A 85 18.25 7.18 6.03
CA ALA A 85 18.19 6.21 4.95
C ALA A 85 18.05 6.96 3.62
N THR A 86 18.99 6.74 2.71
CA THR A 86 18.93 7.24 1.33
C THR A 86 18.33 6.17 0.43
N VAL A 87 17.57 6.59 -0.59
CA VAL A 87 17.01 5.65 -1.56
C VAL A 87 18.16 5.09 -2.42
N PRO A 88 18.27 3.75 -2.55
CA PRO A 88 19.29 3.16 -3.40
C PRO A 88 19.01 3.43 -4.88
N ASP A 89 20.05 3.58 -5.68
CA ASP A 89 19.93 3.66 -7.13
C ASP A 89 19.74 2.26 -7.75
N PHE A 90 18.66 2.10 -8.51
CA PHE A 90 18.32 0.90 -9.28
C PHE A 90 18.54 1.10 -10.79
N GLY A 91 19.08 2.24 -11.20
CA GLY A 91 19.27 2.64 -12.59
C GLY A 91 17.98 3.11 -13.28
N ALA A 92 18.11 3.68 -14.48
CA ALA A 92 17.01 4.19 -15.30
C ALA A 92 16.09 5.18 -14.54
N GLY A 93 16.66 6.09 -13.73
CA GLY A 93 15.90 7.10 -12.98
C GLY A 93 15.18 6.57 -11.72
N LEU A 94 15.48 5.36 -11.27
CA LEU A 94 14.93 4.76 -10.05
C LEU A 94 15.88 4.92 -8.85
N ASP A 95 16.35 6.14 -8.61
CA ASP A 95 17.27 6.57 -7.55
C ASP A 95 16.59 7.38 -6.44
N HIS A 96 15.26 7.42 -6.46
CA HIS A 96 14.42 8.15 -5.51
C HIS A 96 13.11 7.40 -5.23
N ALA A 97 12.36 7.85 -4.24
CA ALA A 97 10.95 7.52 -4.07
C ALA A 97 10.08 8.72 -4.50
N VAL A 98 8.80 8.50 -4.71
CA VAL A 98 7.84 9.57 -5.02
C VAL A 98 6.76 9.59 -3.95
N ALA A 99 6.68 10.69 -3.19
CA ALA A 99 5.55 10.94 -2.30
C ALA A 99 4.39 11.49 -3.13
N VAL A 100 3.25 10.82 -3.12
CA VAL A 100 2.09 11.18 -3.91
C VAL A 100 0.80 10.99 -3.10
N ARG A 101 -0.21 11.83 -3.32
CA ARG A 101 -1.53 11.59 -2.73
C ARG A 101 -2.12 10.30 -3.29
N ARG A 102 -2.71 9.50 -2.40
CA ARG A 102 -3.34 8.24 -2.79
C ARG A 102 -4.46 8.46 -3.83
N THR A 103 -5.18 9.57 -3.72
CA THR A 103 -6.22 9.99 -4.66
C THR A 103 -5.66 10.28 -6.05
N ASP A 104 -4.51 10.93 -6.16
CA ASP A 104 -3.90 11.27 -7.45
C ASP A 104 -3.41 10.00 -8.16
N LEU A 105 -2.70 9.12 -7.44
CA LEU A 105 -2.31 7.82 -8.00
C LEU A 105 -3.53 7.01 -8.44
N HIS A 106 -4.59 6.98 -7.61
CA HIS A 106 -5.82 6.28 -7.94
C HIS A 106 -6.48 6.84 -9.20
N THR A 107 -6.57 8.16 -9.33
CA THR A 107 -7.14 8.84 -10.49
C THR A 107 -6.35 8.52 -11.77
N ILE A 108 -5.01 8.54 -11.69
CA ILE A 108 -4.13 8.21 -12.83
C ILE A 108 -4.37 6.75 -13.27
N LEU A 109 -4.39 5.80 -12.33
CA LEU A 109 -4.62 4.40 -12.64
C LEU A 109 -6.03 4.15 -13.18
N LEU A 110 -7.06 4.79 -12.61
CA LEU A 110 -8.44 4.66 -13.06
C LEU A 110 -8.63 5.21 -14.47
N ALA A 111 -8.03 6.36 -14.79
CA ALA A 111 -8.05 6.92 -16.14
C ALA A 111 -7.38 5.99 -17.16
N ALA A 112 -6.26 5.36 -16.78
CA ALA A 112 -5.58 4.39 -17.61
C ALA A 112 -6.42 3.11 -17.84
N VAL A 113 -7.16 2.64 -16.81
CA VAL A 113 -8.10 1.51 -16.93
C VAL A 113 -9.28 1.86 -17.84
N ALA A 114 -9.81 3.07 -17.74
CA ALA A 114 -10.90 3.53 -18.60
C ALA A 114 -10.53 3.54 -20.10
N GLY A 115 -9.24 3.66 -20.42
CA GLY A 115 -8.72 3.52 -21.79
C GLY A 115 -8.60 2.07 -22.30
N ARG A 116 -8.90 1.05 -21.48
CA ARG A 116 -8.82 -0.36 -21.88
C ARG A 116 -10.19 -0.88 -22.31
N HIS A 117 -10.37 -1.14 -23.58
CA HIS A 117 -11.67 -1.56 -24.16
C HIS A 117 -12.15 -2.92 -23.63
N CYS A 118 -11.24 -3.80 -23.24
CA CYS A 118 -11.56 -5.10 -22.66
C CYS A 118 -12.03 -5.02 -21.19
N VAL A 119 -11.91 -3.88 -20.51
CA VAL A 119 -12.28 -3.73 -19.09
C VAL A 119 -13.62 -3.01 -18.95
N ARG A 120 -14.60 -3.72 -18.42
CA ARG A 120 -15.89 -3.14 -18.01
C ARG A 120 -15.89 -2.88 -16.50
N THR A 121 -15.95 -1.62 -16.09
CA THR A 121 -16.05 -1.26 -14.66
C THR A 121 -17.52 -1.20 -14.21
N ARG A 122 -17.81 -1.78 -13.05
CA ARG A 122 -19.11 -1.79 -12.39
C ARG A 122 -18.98 -1.13 -11.02
N PHE A 123 -19.22 0.16 -10.97
CA PHE A 123 -19.31 0.95 -9.73
C PHE A 123 -20.65 0.72 -9.01
N GLY A 124 -20.70 0.95 -7.68
CA GLY A 124 -21.88 0.72 -6.86
C GLY A 124 -22.25 -0.75 -6.72
N CYS A 125 -21.33 -1.67 -7.07
CA CYS A 125 -21.55 -3.11 -6.98
C CYS A 125 -20.56 -3.74 -5.99
N THR A 126 -21.08 -4.44 -5.00
CA THR A 126 -20.29 -5.11 -3.96
C THR A 126 -20.17 -6.61 -4.27
N VAL A 127 -18.96 -7.14 -4.29
CA VAL A 127 -18.76 -8.59 -4.27
C VAL A 127 -19.16 -9.09 -2.88
N VAL A 128 -20.12 -10.02 -2.83
CA VAL A 128 -20.63 -10.61 -1.60
C VAL A 128 -20.14 -12.04 -1.38
N GLY A 129 -19.55 -12.65 -2.38
CA GLY A 129 -18.93 -13.97 -2.27
C GLY A 129 -18.37 -14.47 -3.60
N ALA A 130 -17.50 -15.47 -3.49
CA ALA A 130 -16.98 -16.23 -4.61
C ALA A 130 -16.69 -17.66 -4.17
N ASP A 131 -16.69 -18.58 -5.12
CA ASP A 131 -16.31 -19.97 -4.91
C ASP A 131 -15.14 -20.39 -5.81
N PRO A 132 -14.40 -21.46 -5.46
CA PRO A 132 -13.21 -21.90 -6.18
C PRO A 132 -13.43 -22.27 -7.64
N THR A 133 -14.68 -22.45 -8.10
CA THR A 133 -14.99 -22.74 -9.52
C THR A 133 -14.91 -21.49 -10.40
N GLY A 134 -14.73 -20.29 -9.80
CA GLY A 134 -14.71 -19.02 -10.50
C GLY A 134 -16.06 -18.31 -10.57
N THR A 135 -17.01 -18.72 -9.74
CA THR A 135 -18.32 -18.08 -9.62
C THR A 135 -18.25 -16.93 -8.61
N VAL A 136 -18.66 -15.74 -9.01
CA VAL A 136 -18.66 -14.53 -8.18
C VAL A 136 -20.08 -13.99 -8.05
N THR A 137 -20.52 -13.79 -6.82
CA THR A 137 -21.80 -13.17 -6.53
C THR A 137 -21.60 -11.69 -6.21
N ILE A 138 -22.33 -10.81 -6.92
CA ILE A 138 -22.29 -9.37 -6.73
C ILE A 138 -23.68 -8.84 -6.39
N ARG A 139 -23.72 -7.75 -5.60
CA ARG A 139 -24.93 -7.00 -5.27
C ARG A 139 -24.72 -5.54 -5.64
N CYS A 140 -25.55 -4.99 -6.51
CA CYS A 140 -25.48 -3.60 -6.94
C CYS A 140 -26.48 -2.70 -6.20
N SER A 141 -26.16 -1.42 -6.03
CA SER A 141 -27.02 -0.42 -5.37
C SER A 141 -28.36 -0.21 -6.09
N SER A 142 -28.38 -0.47 -7.40
CA SER A 142 -29.60 -0.43 -8.22
C SER A 142 -30.60 -1.56 -7.91
N GLY A 143 -30.26 -2.47 -7.00
CA GLY A 143 -31.06 -3.63 -6.58
C GLY A 143 -30.74 -4.90 -7.35
N GLY A 144 -30.93 -6.03 -6.67
CA GLY A 144 -30.69 -7.35 -7.23
C GLY A 144 -29.29 -7.90 -6.93
N GLN A 145 -29.22 -9.22 -7.01
CA GLN A 145 -28.01 -10.01 -6.89
C GLN A 145 -27.78 -10.70 -8.24
N GLU A 146 -26.55 -10.69 -8.70
CA GLU A 146 -26.14 -11.27 -9.98
C GLU A 146 -24.94 -12.18 -9.74
N THR A 147 -24.84 -13.22 -10.53
CA THR A 147 -23.74 -14.17 -10.52
C THR A 147 -22.94 -14.05 -11.82
N LEU A 148 -21.63 -13.90 -11.68
CA LEU A 148 -20.68 -13.88 -12.80
C LEU A 148 -19.86 -15.17 -12.77
N SER A 149 -19.59 -15.74 -13.95
CA SER A 149 -18.63 -16.83 -14.13
C SER A 149 -17.36 -16.30 -14.78
N ALA A 150 -16.20 -16.69 -14.25
CA ALA A 150 -14.90 -16.25 -14.72
C ALA A 150 -13.89 -17.41 -14.77
N ASP A 151 -12.93 -17.33 -15.69
CA ASP A 151 -11.79 -18.25 -15.75
C ASP A 151 -10.81 -17.97 -14.61
N LEU A 152 -10.75 -16.70 -14.16
CA LEU A 152 -9.95 -16.24 -13.03
C LEU A 152 -10.68 -15.13 -12.28
N VAL A 153 -10.67 -15.21 -10.96
CA VAL A 153 -11.18 -14.17 -10.05
C VAL A 153 -10.02 -13.61 -9.23
N VAL A 154 -9.78 -12.31 -9.35
CA VAL A 154 -8.75 -11.60 -8.61
C VAL A 154 -9.38 -10.84 -7.44
N GLY A 155 -9.13 -11.29 -6.22
CA GLY A 155 -9.51 -10.60 -4.99
C GLY A 155 -8.51 -9.48 -4.68
N ALA A 156 -8.92 -8.25 -5.00
CA ALA A 156 -8.20 -6.99 -4.71
C ALA A 156 -9.06 -6.05 -3.83
N ASP A 157 -10.01 -6.61 -3.11
CA ASP A 157 -11.06 -5.97 -2.32
C ASP A 157 -10.62 -5.58 -0.90
N GLY A 158 -9.30 -5.55 -0.68
CA GLY A 158 -8.67 -4.95 0.48
C GLY A 158 -8.73 -5.83 1.74
N VAL A 159 -8.41 -5.23 2.87
CA VAL A 159 -8.24 -5.92 4.15
C VAL A 159 -9.49 -6.67 4.63
N SER A 160 -10.68 -6.23 4.24
CA SER A 160 -11.97 -6.86 4.54
C SER A 160 -12.50 -7.65 3.33
N SER A 161 -11.63 -8.36 2.64
CA SER A 161 -11.92 -9.07 1.40
C SER A 161 -13.03 -10.11 1.55
N ALA A 162 -14.13 -9.94 0.81
CA ALA A 162 -15.21 -10.92 0.71
C ALA A 162 -14.75 -12.17 -0.08
N ILE A 163 -13.89 -12.00 -1.09
CA ILE A 163 -13.28 -13.12 -1.80
C ILE A 163 -12.50 -14.02 -0.84
N ARG A 164 -11.69 -13.43 0.06
CA ARG A 164 -10.93 -14.19 1.07
C ARG A 164 -11.84 -14.92 2.04
N GLU A 165 -12.91 -14.27 2.51
CA GLU A 165 -13.83 -14.82 3.50
C GLU A 165 -14.67 -15.98 2.96
N THR A 166 -15.10 -15.91 1.71
CA THR A 166 -16.03 -16.91 1.12
C THR A 166 -15.34 -17.95 0.23
N GLY A 167 -14.15 -17.63 -0.30
CA GLY A 167 -13.46 -18.44 -1.31
C GLY A 167 -12.65 -19.63 -0.76
N GLY A 168 -12.79 -19.98 0.53
CA GLY A 168 -12.09 -21.14 1.11
C GLY A 168 -10.63 -20.88 1.50
N PHE A 169 -10.24 -19.63 1.64
CA PHE A 169 -8.90 -19.26 2.09
C PHE A 169 -8.74 -19.46 3.60
N ASN A 170 -7.65 -20.12 4.00
CA ASN A 170 -7.27 -20.23 5.40
C ASN A 170 -6.48 -18.97 5.78
N SER A 171 -7.13 -18.02 6.43
CA SER A 171 -6.56 -16.73 6.76
C SER A 171 -6.80 -16.29 8.19
N ARG A 172 -5.91 -15.43 8.69
CA ARG A 172 -6.04 -14.74 9.96
C ARG A 172 -5.87 -13.24 9.74
N VAL A 173 -6.77 -12.44 10.31
CA VAL A 173 -6.66 -10.99 10.33
C VAL A 173 -6.43 -10.54 11.76
N SER A 174 -5.37 -9.80 12.01
CA SER A 174 -5.03 -9.24 13.32
C SER A 174 -4.98 -7.71 13.26
N ALA A 175 -5.47 -7.06 14.31
CA ALA A 175 -5.36 -5.61 14.45
C ALA A 175 -3.94 -5.23 14.87
N GLY A 176 -3.43 -4.15 14.28
CA GLY A 176 -2.17 -3.50 14.63
C GLY A 176 -2.42 -2.12 15.24
N HIS A 177 -1.55 -1.18 14.94
CA HIS A 177 -1.60 0.17 15.46
C HIS A 177 -2.62 1.04 14.73
N SER A 178 -3.23 1.99 15.46
CA SER A 178 -4.10 3.02 14.90
C SER A 178 -3.32 4.30 14.62
N TYR A 179 -3.69 4.96 13.53
CA TYR A 179 -3.11 6.24 13.12
C TYR A 179 -4.20 7.24 12.75
N ALA A 180 -3.96 8.52 13.08
CA ALA A 180 -4.66 9.64 12.51
C ALA A 180 -3.75 10.29 11.45
N ARG A 181 -4.29 10.58 10.28
CA ARG A 181 -3.55 11.00 9.08
C ARG A 181 -4.30 12.11 8.38
N THR A 182 -3.57 13.09 7.82
CA THR A 182 -4.20 14.13 7.00
C THR A 182 -3.17 14.79 6.10
N VAL A 183 -3.67 15.65 5.21
CA VAL A 183 -2.89 16.56 4.38
C VAL A 183 -3.24 17.99 4.79
N VAL A 184 -2.24 18.81 5.03
CA VAL A 184 -2.41 20.22 5.45
C VAL A 184 -1.60 21.14 4.56
N GLN A 185 -2.01 22.42 4.51
CA GLN A 185 -1.22 23.46 3.87
C GLN A 185 -0.03 23.81 4.76
N SER A 186 1.16 23.35 4.39
CA SER A 186 2.40 23.63 5.12
C SER A 186 3.63 23.28 4.29
N ASP A 187 4.63 24.13 4.36
CA ASP A 187 5.95 23.78 3.89
C ASP A 187 6.66 22.92 4.94
N VAL A 188 7.28 21.84 4.48
CA VAL A 188 8.07 20.92 5.28
C VAL A 188 9.40 20.62 4.58
N THR A 189 10.30 19.92 5.25
CA THR A 189 11.56 19.46 4.63
C THR A 189 11.32 18.68 3.35
N PRO A 190 12.25 18.72 2.37
CA PRO A 190 12.09 18.02 1.09
C PRO A 190 12.26 16.49 1.17
N TRP A 191 12.31 15.93 2.36
CA TRP A 191 12.45 14.50 2.62
C TRP A 191 11.39 14.02 3.61
N LEU A 192 11.25 12.69 3.75
CA LEU A 192 10.39 12.07 4.73
C LEU A 192 11.06 12.11 6.11
N GLU A 193 10.36 12.65 7.10
CA GLU A 193 10.77 12.67 8.50
C GLU A 193 9.84 11.77 9.33
N GLU A 194 10.42 10.93 10.19
CA GLU A 194 9.68 10.12 11.15
C GLU A 194 10.28 10.27 12.55
N TYR A 195 9.45 10.53 13.53
CA TYR A 195 9.83 10.66 14.93
C TYR A 195 9.30 9.50 15.74
N TRP A 196 10.16 8.82 16.47
CA TRP A 196 9.82 7.70 17.30
C TRP A 196 9.65 8.15 18.75
N THR A 197 8.45 7.93 19.30
CA THR A 197 8.05 8.41 20.62
C THR A 197 7.42 7.28 21.43
N ARG A 198 7.21 7.50 22.73
CA ARG A 198 6.46 6.56 23.58
C ARG A 198 5.00 6.37 23.17
N LEU A 199 4.43 7.28 22.40
CA LEU A 199 3.08 7.16 21.84
C LEU A 199 3.05 6.35 20.53
N GLY A 200 4.20 6.06 19.95
CA GLY A 200 4.39 5.52 18.61
C GLY A 200 5.02 6.56 17.69
N SER A 201 4.81 6.44 16.37
CA SER A 201 5.43 7.37 15.43
C SER A 201 4.55 8.59 15.11
N PHE A 202 5.22 9.71 14.92
CA PHE A 202 4.79 10.88 14.17
C PHE A 202 5.66 10.97 12.92
N GLY A 203 5.10 11.33 11.79
CA GLY A 203 5.92 11.60 10.62
C GLY A 203 5.24 12.50 9.61
N HIS A 204 6.04 13.04 8.69
CA HIS A 204 5.53 13.88 7.61
C HIS A 204 6.35 13.70 6.33
N ALA A 205 5.73 14.06 5.22
CA ALA A 205 6.36 14.10 3.90
C ALA A 205 5.79 15.28 3.09
N PRO A 206 6.58 15.92 2.23
CA PRO A 206 6.09 16.95 1.31
C PRO A 206 5.23 16.30 0.21
N LEU A 207 4.21 17.03 -0.26
CA LEU A 207 3.34 16.62 -1.38
C LEU A 207 3.33 17.62 -2.54
N GLY A 208 4.18 18.63 -2.48
CA GLY A 208 4.22 19.72 -3.45
C GLY A 208 3.14 20.79 -3.21
N HIS A 209 3.26 21.91 -3.93
CA HIS A 209 2.29 23.02 -3.88
C HIS A 209 2.00 23.53 -2.44
N GLY A 210 3.00 23.51 -1.57
CA GLY A 210 2.85 23.89 -0.16
C GLY A 210 2.02 22.92 0.67
N LEU A 211 1.80 21.67 0.20
CA LEU A 211 1.09 20.64 0.95
C LEU A 211 2.07 19.70 1.66
N ALA A 212 1.69 19.32 2.87
CA ALA A 212 2.35 18.30 3.66
C ALA A 212 1.36 17.22 4.09
N TYR A 213 1.75 15.98 3.90
CA TYR A 213 1.11 14.83 4.54
C TYR A 213 1.75 14.58 5.90
N PHE A 214 0.95 14.28 6.92
CA PHE A 214 1.48 13.77 8.18
C PHE A 214 0.61 12.66 8.76
N TRP A 215 1.20 11.92 9.69
CA TRP A 215 0.52 10.92 10.50
C TRP A 215 0.97 11.00 11.95
N VAL A 216 0.06 10.64 12.85
CA VAL A 216 0.33 10.44 14.27
C VAL A 216 -0.20 9.09 14.70
N ALA A 217 0.56 8.38 15.53
CA ALA A 217 0.05 7.16 16.18
C ALA A 217 -1.05 7.52 17.16
N ALA A 218 -2.11 6.69 17.19
CA ALA A 218 -3.33 6.95 17.94
C ALA A 218 -3.79 5.76 18.81
N GLN A 219 -2.87 4.79 19.10
CA GLN A 219 -3.20 3.61 19.91
C GLN A 219 -2.82 3.75 21.40
N ALA A 220 -1.88 4.63 21.75
CA ALA A 220 -1.50 4.83 23.15
C ALA A 220 -2.63 5.52 23.93
N PRO A 221 -2.89 5.15 25.21
CA PRO A 221 -4.07 5.59 25.95
C PRO A 221 -4.43 7.08 25.84
N PRO A 222 -3.52 8.06 26.04
CA PRO A 222 -3.95 9.47 25.94
C PRO A 222 -4.44 9.85 24.53
N ALA A 223 -3.77 9.36 23.48
CA ALA A 223 -4.15 9.66 22.11
C ALA A 223 -5.39 8.85 21.69
N ALA A 224 -5.47 7.56 22.09
CA ALA A 224 -6.63 6.71 21.84
C ALA A 224 -7.90 7.27 22.48
N ASP A 225 -7.81 7.78 23.70
CA ASP A 225 -8.94 8.39 24.41
C ASP A 225 -9.42 9.66 23.71
N ALA A 226 -8.51 10.52 23.26
CA ALA A 226 -8.84 11.73 22.49
C ALA A 226 -9.54 11.36 21.16
N VAL A 227 -9.04 10.35 20.46
CA VAL A 227 -9.65 9.85 19.22
C VAL A 227 -11.05 9.27 19.48
N ALA A 228 -11.21 8.46 20.53
CA ALA A 228 -12.52 7.86 20.86
C ALA A 228 -13.59 8.92 21.19
N ARG A 229 -13.19 10.04 21.82
CA ARG A 229 -14.07 11.17 22.10
C ARG A 229 -14.20 12.18 20.96
N ARG A 230 -13.49 11.98 19.84
CA ARG A 230 -13.38 12.93 18.72
C ARG A 230 -12.91 14.32 19.18
N ASP A 231 -12.01 14.35 20.16
CA ASP A 231 -11.50 15.56 20.81
C ASP A 231 -10.17 15.97 20.13
N LEU A 232 -10.27 16.81 19.10
CA LEU A 232 -9.11 17.30 18.36
C LEU A 232 -8.17 18.13 19.25
N PRO A 233 -8.63 19.08 20.09
CA PRO A 233 -7.78 19.81 21.01
C PRO A 233 -6.98 18.90 21.96
N ALA A 234 -7.60 17.87 22.53
CA ALA A 234 -6.92 16.91 23.39
C ALA A 234 -5.88 16.08 22.63
N LEU A 235 -6.18 15.68 21.40
CA LEU A 235 -5.22 14.94 20.56
C LEU A 235 -3.99 15.82 20.24
N ILE A 236 -4.20 17.07 19.86
CA ILE A 236 -3.13 18.05 19.60
C ILE A 236 -2.29 18.28 20.85
N ASP A 237 -2.91 18.46 22.01
CA ASP A 237 -2.22 18.71 23.27
C ASP A 237 -1.36 17.51 23.72
N VAL A 238 -1.88 16.28 23.61
CA VAL A 238 -1.13 15.04 23.89
C VAL A 238 0.14 14.95 23.03
N TRP A 239 0.03 15.25 21.75
CA TRP A 239 1.16 15.19 20.84
C TRP A 239 2.14 16.35 21.02
N ASN A 240 1.66 17.58 21.24
CA ASN A 240 2.52 18.74 21.47
C ASN A 240 3.37 18.58 22.75
N ARG A 241 2.79 18.00 23.80
CA ARG A 241 3.55 17.68 25.04
C ARG A 241 4.56 16.56 24.81
N THR A 242 4.27 15.61 23.92
CA THR A 242 5.18 14.49 23.67
C THR A 242 6.25 14.82 22.65
N LEU A 243 5.92 15.59 21.62
CA LEU A 243 6.81 15.98 20.53
C LEU A 243 6.51 17.40 20.09
N PRO A 244 7.15 18.43 20.69
CA PRO A 244 6.93 19.83 20.31
C PRO A 244 7.15 20.11 18.81
N ALA A 245 8.02 19.36 18.14
CA ALA A 245 8.24 19.48 16.70
C ALA A 245 6.99 19.16 15.86
N ALA A 246 6.00 18.46 16.40
CA ALA A 246 4.75 18.16 15.72
C ALA A 246 3.76 19.33 15.71
N ALA A 247 3.93 20.31 16.60
CA ALA A 247 2.98 21.41 16.82
C ALA A 247 2.65 22.18 15.53
N GLY A 248 3.68 22.49 14.73
CA GLY A 248 3.54 23.26 13.50
C GLY A 248 2.62 22.64 12.44
N LEU A 249 2.45 21.32 12.47
CA LEU A 249 1.54 20.59 11.56
C LEU A 249 0.19 20.30 12.21
N LEU A 250 0.17 19.87 13.47
CA LEU A 250 -1.05 19.51 14.18
C LEU A 250 -2.02 20.67 14.34
N THR A 251 -1.51 21.90 14.60
CA THR A 251 -2.33 23.10 14.74
C THR A 251 -2.96 23.57 13.43
N LYS A 252 -2.57 23.00 12.30
CA LYS A 252 -3.18 23.29 10.99
C LYS A 252 -4.40 22.41 10.67
N VAL A 253 -4.72 21.43 11.52
CA VAL A 253 -5.96 20.63 11.41
C VAL A 253 -7.10 21.46 11.97
N SER A 254 -8.11 21.72 11.16
CA SER A 254 -9.24 22.57 11.54
C SER A 254 -10.37 21.80 12.21
N SER A 255 -10.57 20.56 11.83
CA SER A 255 -11.65 19.72 12.34
C SER A 255 -11.16 18.28 12.57
N PHE A 256 -11.79 17.56 13.50
CA PHE A 256 -11.55 16.14 13.67
C PHE A 256 -11.93 15.34 12.42
N ASP A 257 -12.89 15.84 11.62
CA ASP A 257 -13.32 15.22 10.36
C ASP A 257 -12.29 15.30 9.24
N ASP A 258 -11.31 16.20 9.36
CA ASP A 258 -10.16 16.27 8.44
C ASP A 258 -9.18 15.12 8.65
N LEU A 259 -9.31 14.36 9.74
CA LEU A 259 -8.44 13.24 10.07
C LEU A 259 -8.99 11.93 9.51
N LEU A 260 -8.22 11.27 8.68
CA LEU A 260 -8.42 9.86 8.34
C LEU A 260 -7.88 8.99 9.47
N ILE A 261 -8.78 8.43 10.28
CA ILE A 261 -8.41 7.54 11.37
C ILE A 261 -8.66 6.10 10.94
N ASN A 262 -7.62 5.28 11.03
CA ASN A 262 -7.73 3.86 10.73
C ASN A 262 -6.79 3.01 11.57
N THR A 263 -7.25 1.81 11.91
CA THR A 263 -6.41 0.76 12.50
C THR A 263 -5.80 -0.05 11.36
N VAL A 264 -4.50 -0.11 11.34
CA VAL A 264 -3.75 -1.00 10.46
C VAL A 264 -4.07 -2.44 10.83
N ARG A 265 -4.26 -3.28 9.86
CA ARG A 265 -4.49 -4.71 10.06
C ARG A 265 -3.40 -5.49 9.36
N ARG A 266 -3.05 -6.64 9.92
CA ARG A 266 -2.20 -7.63 9.27
C ARG A 266 -3.08 -8.78 8.79
N VAL A 267 -2.90 -9.16 7.54
CA VAL A 267 -3.55 -10.32 6.92
C VAL A 267 -2.49 -11.39 6.66
N ASP A 268 -2.71 -12.56 7.25
CA ASP A 268 -1.88 -13.75 7.04
C ASP A 268 -2.74 -14.83 6.38
N CYS A 269 -2.46 -15.19 5.13
CA CYS A 269 -3.11 -16.28 4.42
C CYS A 269 -2.14 -17.44 4.25
N ARG A 270 -2.62 -18.67 4.46
CA ARG A 270 -1.81 -19.88 4.25
C ARG A 270 -1.45 -20.04 2.77
N HIS A 271 -2.41 -19.76 1.88
CA HIS A 271 -2.25 -19.71 0.43
C HIS A 271 -2.99 -18.49 -0.10
N TRP A 272 -2.53 -17.93 -1.22
CA TRP A 272 -3.15 -16.79 -1.88
C TRP A 272 -4.02 -17.20 -3.08
N PHE A 273 -4.30 -18.49 -3.20
CA PHE A 273 -5.15 -19.05 -4.24
C PHE A 273 -6.12 -20.10 -3.67
N SER A 274 -7.23 -20.31 -4.37
CA SER A 274 -8.23 -21.36 -4.10
C SER A 274 -8.96 -21.66 -5.42
N GLY A 275 -8.61 -22.75 -6.09
CA GLY A 275 -9.09 -23.03 -7.45
C GLY A 275 -8.80 -21.88 -8.41
N ARG A 276 -9.85 -21.27 -8.98
CA ARG A 276 -9.76 -20.12 -9.89
C ARG A 276 -9.72 -18.76 -9.18
N LEU A 277 -9.65 -18.74 -7.85
CA LEU A 277 -9.54 -17.52 -7.07
C LEU A 277 -8.07 -17.22 -6.72
N VAL A 278 -7.67 -15.96 -6.80
CA VAL A 278 -6.36 -15.47 -6.36
C VAL A 278 -6.49 -14.15 -5.61
N LEU A 279 -5.73 -13.98 -4.53
CA LEU A 279 -5.68 -12.74 -3.75
C LEU A 279 -4.42 -11.94 -4.08
N ILE A 280 -4.54 -10.62 -4.14
CA ILE A 280 -3.43 -9.67 -4.31
C ILE A 280 -3.56 -8.49 -3.34
N GLY A 281 -2.44 -7.81 -3.08
CA GLY A 281 -2.41 -6.62 -2.23
C GLY A 281 -2.96 -6.89 -0.82
N ASP A 282 -3.68 -5.92 -0.26
CA ASP A 282 -4.19 -5.98 1.11
C ASP A 282 -5.18 -7.13 1.35
N ALA A 283 -5.84 -7.66 0.32
CA ALA A 283 -6.69 -8.85 0.43
C ALA A 283 -5.87 -10.09 0.82
N ALA A 284 -4.63 -10.18 0.34
CA ALA A 284 -3.70 -11.28 0.60
C ALA A 284 -2.78 -11.01 1.80
N HIS A 285 -2.28 -9.78 1.94
CA HIS A 285 -1.11 -9.49 2.77
C HIS A 285 -1.06 -8.07 3.36
N ALA A 286 -2.18 -7.50 3.77
CA ALA A 286 -2.17 -6.22 4.49
C ALA A 286 -1.12 -6.23 5.61
N MET A 287 -0.39 -5.13 5.78
CA MET A 287 0.78 -5.03 6.65
C MET A 287 0.93 -3.66 7.30
N ALA A 288 1.84 -3.59 8.29
CA ALA A 288 2.25 -2.32 8.88
C ALA A 288 2.88 -1.38 7.83
N PRO A 289 2.61 -0.06 7.87
CA PRO A 289 3.01 0.89 6.83
C PRO A 289 4.49 1.30 6.89
N ASN A 290 5.23 0.90 7.92
CA ASN A 290 6.57 1.39 8.25
C ASN A 290 7.63 1.24 7.14
N LEU A 291 7.43 0.30 6.23
CA LEU A 291 8.29 0.11 5.06
C LEU A 291 7.72 0.71 3.76
N GLY A 292 6.49 1.25 3.79
CA GLY A 292 5.83 1.80 2.60
C GLY A 292 5.54 0.76 1.51
N GLN A 293 5.50 -0.55 1.84
CA GLN A 293 5.46 -1.62 0.83
C GLN A 293 4.05 -2.11 0.46
N GLY A 294 2.99 -1.67 1.11
CA GLY A 294 1.63 -2.15 0.80
C GLY A 294 1.23 -1.90 -0.66
N ALA A 295 1.21 -0.64 -1.10
CA ALA A 295 0.86 -0.30 -2.48
C ALA A 295 1.93 -0.75 -3.49
N ASN A 296 3.22 -0.60 -3.15
CA ASN A 296 4.33 -1.04 -4.00
C ASN A 296 4.28 -2.56 -4.24
N GLY A 297 4.07 -3.35 -3.18
CA GLY A 297 3.93 -4.81 -3.29
C GLY A 297 2.72 -5.21 -4.14
N ALA A 298 1.58 -4.51 -3.99
CA ALA A 298 0.37 -4.77 -4.76
C ALA A 298 0.55 -4.50 -6.28
N LEU A 299 1.30 -3.47 -6.65
CA LEU A 299 1.68 -3.22 -8.05
C LEU A 299 2.51 -4.38 -8.62
N VAL A 300 3.49 -4.86 -7.87
CA VAL A 300 4.33 -6.00 -8.26
C VAL A 300 3.53 -7.30 -8.33
N ASP A 301 2.56 -7.51 -7.42
CA ASP A 301 1.70 -8.69 -7.43
C ASP A 301 0.96 -8.84 -8.77
N ALA A 302 0.43 -7.73 -9.29
CA ALA A 302 -0.28 -7.74 -10.58
C ALA A 302 0.63 -8.21 -11.73
N VAL A 303 1.88 -7.74 -11.75
CA VAL A 303 2.85 -8.14 -12.80
C VAL A 303 3.25 -9.60 -12.65
N VAL A 304 3.61 -10.04 -11.42
CA VAL A 304 4.04 -11.43 -11.21
C VAL A 304 2.91 -12.41 -11.48
N LEU A 305 1.66 -12.07 -11.13
CA LEU A 305 0.50 -12.90 -11.47
C LEU A 305 0.32 -13.02 -12.99
N ALA A 306 0.32 -11.90 -13.70
CA ALA A 306 0.13 -11.89 -15.15
C ALA A 306 1.27 -12.62 -15.87
N GLU A 307 2.51 -12.48 -15.42
CA GLU A 307 3.67 -13.19 -15.97
C GLU A 307 3.52 -14.71 -15.89
N GLN A 308 2.90 -15.23 -14.81
CA GLN A 308 2.63 -16.67 -14.72
C GLN A 308 1.55 -17.11 -15.73
N LEU A 309 0.63 -16.24 -16.08
CA LEU A 309 -0.45 -16.53 -17.02
C LEU A 309 0.02 -16.56 -18.48
N VAL A 310 1.05 -15.77 -18.85
CA VAL A 310 1.63 -15.82 -20.21
C VAL A 310 2.53 -17.03 -20.43
N SER A 311 2.95 -17.73 -19.39
CA SER A 311 3.86 -18.87 -19.48
C SER A 311 3.28 -20.15 -20.07
N GLY A 312 2.04 -20.11 -20.61
CA GLY A 312 1.40 -21.23 -21.32
C GLY A 312 0.87 -22.35 -20.42
N VAL A 313 0.79 -22.14 -19.12
CA VAL A 313 0.22 -23.06 -18.12
C VAL A 313 -1.26 -22.78 -17.89
N THR A 314 -1.97 -23.68 -17.20
CA THR A 314 -3.36 -23.45 -16.78
C THR A 314 -3.44 -22.29 -15.79
N ALA A 315 -4.62 -21.63 -15.71
CA ALA A 315 -4.84 -20.56 -14.74
C ALA A 315 -4.58 -21.02 -13.29
N GLU A 316 -5.00 -22.24 -12.95
CA GLU A 316 -4.79 -22.84 -11.63
C GLU A 316 -3.30 -23.04 -11.32
N GLU A 317 -2.53 -23.50 -12.29
CA GLU A 317 -1.07 -23.65 -12.14
C GLU A 317 -0.37 -22.28 -12.04
N ALA A 318 -0.83 -21.29 -12.80
CA ALA A 318 -0.30 -19.94 -12.76
C ALA A 318 -0.48 -19.28 -11.38
N VAL A 319 -1.68 -19.39 -10.77
CA VAL A 319 -1.91 -18.83 -9.41
C VAL A 319 -1.13 -19.55 -8.32
N GLN A 320 -0.88 -20.86 -8.49
CA GLN A 320 0.01 -21.61 -7.58
C GLN A 320 1.46 -21.16 -7.70
N ARG A 321 1.95 -20.89 -8.91
CA ARG A 321 3.30 -20.36 -9.16
C ARG A 321 3.44 -18.95 -8.59
N TYR A 322 2.42 -18.09 -8.79
CA TYR A 322 2.37 -16.78 -8.20
C TYR A 322 2.50 -16.84 -6.66
N ASP A 323 1.71 -17.67 -5.98
CA ASP A 323 1.77 -17.86 -4.52
C ASP A 323 3.18 -18.28 -4.06
N ARG A 324 3.78 -19.26 -4.76
CA ARG A 324 5.13 -19.76 -4.43
C ARG A 324 6.21 -18.69 -4.55
N ILE A 325 6.07 -17.76 -5.50
CA ILE A 325 7.03 -16.69 -5.75
C ILE A 325 6.81 -15.54 -4.77
N ARG A 326 5.57 -15.03 -4.66
CA ARG A 326 5.28 -13.78 -3.96
C ARG A 326 5.12 -13.92 -2.46
N ARG A 327 4.37 -14.93 -2.01
CA ARG A 327 4.03 -15.06 -0.60
C ARG A 327 5.26 -15.13 0.33
N PRO A 328 6.33 -15.90 0.07
CA PRO A 328 7.50 -15.91 0.94
C PRO A 328 8.24 -14.56 0.96
N ALA A 329 8.32 -13.86 -0.18
CA ALA A 329 8.98 -12.56 -0.27
C ALA A 329 8.23 -11.49 0.51
N VAL A 330 6.91 -11.40 0.31
CA VAL A 330 6.06 -10.41 0.99
C VAL A 330 5.94 -10.71 2.48
N ARG A 331 5.92 -11.98 2.89
CA ARG A 331 5.87 -12.36 4.31
C ARG A 331 7.08 -11.84 5.08
N ARG A 332 8.27 -11.91 4.50
CA ARG A 332 9.47 -11.30 5.10
C ARG A 332 9.32 -9.79 5.30
N VAL A 333 8.73 -9.10 4.31
CA VAL A 333 8.45 -7.66 4.41
C VAL A 333 7.43 -7.37 5.52
N GLN A 334 6.36 -8.16 5.60
CA GLN A 334 5.36 -8.04 6.68
C GLN A 334 6.00 -8.23 8.07
N ASP A 335 6.87 -9.21 8.23
CA ASP A 335 7.52 -9.51 9.50
C ASP A 335 8.47 -8.38 9.91
N VAL A 336 9.29 -7.88 9.00
CA VAL A 336 10.18 -6.73 9.24
C VAL A 336 9.37 -5.47 9.56
N ALA A 337 8.30 -5.19 8.81
CA ALA A 337 7.43 -4.05 9.08
C ALA A 337 6.79 -4.13 10.48
N GLY A 338 6.35 -5.33 10.91
CA GLY A 338 5.82 -5.56 12.24
C GLY A 338 6.84 -5.33 13.36
N VAL A 339 8.08 -5.81 13.17
CA VAL A 339 9.18 -5.56 14.12
C VAL A 339 9.48 -4.07 14.23
N LEU A 340 9.60 -3.35 13.11
CA LEU A 340 9.84 -1.91 13.12
C LEU A 340 8.71 -1.15 13.80
N GLN A 341 7.46 -1.55 13.57
CA GLN A 341 6.29 -0.96 14.24
C GLN A 341 6.35 -1.13 15.76
N SER A 342 6.78 -2.29 16.23
CA SER A 342 6.96 -2.55 17.67
C SER A 342 8.12 -1.74 18.25
N LEU A 343 9.22 -1.61 17.51
CA LEU A 343 10.39 -0.86 17.94
C LEU A 343 10.10 0.63 18.08
N CYS A 344 9.30 1.24 17.20
CA CYS A 344 9.06 2.67 17.23
C CYS A 344 8.32 3.14 18.50
N ALA A 345 7.51 2.27 19.11
CA ALA A 345 6.70 2.57 20.30
C ALA A 345 7.36 2.15 21.63
N LEU A 346 8.65 1.77 21.62
CA LEU A 346 9.34 1.39 22.86
C LEU A 346 9.44 2.58 23.83
N GLY A 347 9.12 2.31 25.10
CA GLY A 347 9.33 3.26 26.20
C GLY A 347 10.74 3.18 26.79
N SER A 348 11.09 4.14 27.65
CA SER A 348 12.33 4.09 28.46
C SER A 348 12.31 2.88 29.42
N PRO A 349 13.44 2.16 29.66
CA PRO A 349 14.80 2.45 29.15
C PRO A 349 15.10 1.88 27.75
N LEU A 350 14.26 0.96 27.24
CA LEU A 350 14.52 0.27 25.96
C LEU A 350 14.63 1.22 24.77
N ALA A 351 13.91 2.36 24.81
CA ALA A 351 14.03 3.39 23.79
C ALA A 351 15.45 3.94 23.66
N HIS A 352 16.18 4.13 24.78
CA HIS A 352 17.56 4.60 24.75
C HIS A 352 18.52 3.58 24.12
N VAL A 353 18.31 2.28 24.41
CA VAL A 353 19.10 1.20 23.79
C VAL A 353 18.84 1.15 22.27
N ARG A 354 17.58 1.22 21.88
CA ARG A 354 17.17 1.32 20.45
C ARG A 354 17.83 2.52 19.77
N ASP A 355 17.73 3.70 20.38
CA ASP A 355 18.27 4.96 19.81
C ASP A 355 19.78 4.88 19.63
N ALA A 356 20.48 4.30 20.62
CA ALA A 356 21.93 4.09 20.53
C ALA A 356 22.28 3.08 19.40
N ALA A 357 21.55 1.98 19.28
CA ALA A 357 21.77 0.99 18.23
C ALA A 357 21.53 1.57 16.83
N LEU A 358 20.47 2.37 16.64
CA LEU A 358 20.21 3.07 15.39
C LEU A 358 21.29 4.10 15.07
N ALA A 359 21.72 4.89 16.04
CA ALA A 359 22.79 5.87 15.86
C ALA A 359 24.11 5.21 15.44
N VAL A 360 24.45 4.06 16.01
CA VAL A 360 25.63 3.27 15.59
C VAL A 360 25.49 2.80 14.16
N SER A 361 24.29 2.39 13.72
CA SER A 361 24.06 1.93 12.34
C SER A 361 24.30 3.04 11.29
N THR A 362 24.22 4.31 11.68
CA THR A 362 24.54 5.44 10.78
C THR A 362 26.03 5.56 10.45
N LEU A 363 26.91 4.98 11.28
CA LEU A 363 28.34 4.96 11.02
C LEU A 363 28.72 4.09 9.83
N VAL A 364 27.80 3.21 9.39
CA VAL A 364 27.97 2.35 8.21
C VAL A 364 26.74 2.49 7.28
N PRO A 365 26.60 3.64 6.59
CA PRO A 365 25.42 3.93 5.77
C PRO A 365 25.14 2.87 4.68
N GLN A 366 26.21 2.22 4.18
CA GLN A 366 26.12 1.16 3.18
C GLN A 366 25.30 -0.04 3.64
N LEU A 367 25.24 -0.32 4.95
CA LEU A 367 24.44 -1.44 5.48
C LEU A 367 22.95 -1.23 5.22
N GLY A 368 22.42 -0.02 5.53
CA GLY A 368 21.02 0.31 5.30
C GLY A 368 20.66 0.35 3.82
N GLN A 369 21.51 0.97 2.98
CA GLN A 369 21.32 1.01 1.53
C GLN A 369 21.33 -0.40 0.93
N ASN A 370 22.30 -1.23 1.33
CA ASN A 370 22.40 -2.61 0.86
C ASN A 370 21.21 -3.47 1.31
N ALA A 371 20.69 -3.26 2.52
CA ALA A 371 19.51 -3.96 3.01
C ALA A 371 18.28 -3.59 2.17
N SER A 372 18.02 -2.30 1.96
CA SER A 372 16.92 -1.79 1.13
C SER A 372 17.07 -2.27 -0.33
N ARG A 373 18.26 -2.20 -0.88
CA ARG A 373 18.54 -2.68 -2.25
C ARG A 373 18.28 -4.17 -2.37
N ARG A 374 18.77 -4.98 -1.43
CA ARG A 374 18.54 -6.44 -1.42
C ARG A 374 17.06 -6.79 -1.29
N ALA A 375 16.29 -6.00 -0.55
CA ALA A 375 14.85 -6.22 -0.39
C ALA A 375 14.06 -5.92 -1.67
N LEU A 376 14.39 -4.84 -2.40
CA LEU A 376 13.63 -4.38 -3.56
C LEU A 376 14.14 -4.90 -4.91
N LEU A 377 15.43 -5.24 -5.00
CA LEU A 377 16.07 -5.65 -6.26
C LEU A 377 15.41 -6.86 -6.94
N PRO A 378 14.95 -7.91 -6.21
CA PRO A 378 14.25 -9.04 -6.84
C PRO A 378 12.98 -8.60 -7.55
N ASP A 379 12.18 -7.73 -6.94
CA ASP A 379 10.94 -7.19 -7.52
C ASP A 379 11.25 -6.33 -8.75
N VAL A 380 12.23 -5.42 -8.66
CA VAL A 380 12.64 -4.56 -9.78
C VAL A 380 13.11 -5.40 -10.98
N ARG A 381 13.90 -6.45 -10.73
CA ARG A 381 14.36 -7.36 -11.78
C ARG A 381 13.21 -8.14 -12.41
N ALA A 382 12.33 -8.71 -11.60
CA ALA A 382 11.17 -9.47 -12.08
C ALA A 382 10.29 -8.62 -13.00
N VAL A 383 9.99 -7.37 -12.60
CA VAL A 383 9.17 -6.46 -13.41
C VAL A 383 9.88 -6.03 -14.70
N ARG A 384 11.17 -5.73 -14.64
CA ARG A 384 11.96 -5.35 -15.85
C ARG A 384 12.02 -6.46 -16.88
N SER A 385 12.12 -7.71 -16.44
CA SER A 385 12.19 -8.88 -17.32
C SER A 385 10.82 -9.48 -17.68
N ALA A 386 9.73 -8.91 -17.19
CA ALA A 386 8.39 -9.46 -17.42
C ALA A 386 7.99 -9.34 -18.89
N MET A 387 7.69 -10.48 -19.50
CA MET A 387 7.27 -10.61 -20.91
C MET A 387 5.80 -10.24 -21.11
N VAL A 388 5.00 -10.19 -20.05
CA VAL A 388 3.57 -9.86 -20.13
C VAL A 388 3.32 -8.53 -20.86
N PHE A 389 4.22 -7.57 -20.78
CA PHE A 389 4.10 -6.28 -21.46
C PHE A 389 4.41 -6.33 -22.96
N ASP A 390 4.94 -7.43 -23.46
CA ASP A 390 5.22 -7.65 -24.88
C ASP A 390 4.01 -8.27 -25.61
N HIS A 391 2.97 -8.66 -24.85
CA HIS A 391 1.71 -9.17 -25.36
C HIS A 391 0.69 -8.03 -25.51
N THR A 392 -0.07 -8.06 -26.60
CA THR A 392 -1.15 -7.09 -26.86
C THR A 392 -2.44 -7.86 -27.08
N SER A 393 -3.24 -8.02 -26.03
CA SER A 393 -4.57 -8.65 -26.14
C SER A 393 -5.72 -7.65 -26.14
N CYS A 394 -5.48 -6.41 -25.69
CA CYS A 394 -6.53 -5.37 -25.58
C CYS A 394 -6.00 -3.99 -25.96
#